data_9cd0163108de128830d6f224da50a874
#
_entry.id   9cd0163108de128830d6f224da50a874
#
_cell.length_a   1.000
_cell.length_b   1.000
_cell.length_c   1.000
_cell.angle_alpha   90.00
_cell.angle_beta   90.00
_cell.angle_gamma   90.00
#
_symmetry.space_group_name_H-M   'P 1'
#
loop_
_entity.id
_entity.type
_entity.pdbx_description
1 polymer ?
#
loop_
_entity_poly.entity_id
_entity_poly.type
_entity_poly.pdbx_seq_one_letter_code
_entity_poly.pdbx_strand_id
1 'polypeptide(L)'
;MQLKSAFLVLLLFVSPAFAQWHPQKSNTDASLFGLSIVNGNVVWVSGTGGTFVRTTDGGETWQTGTVAGAEKLDFRDVYAIDGETAYLLSIGKGNESRIYKTSDAGKNWLLEYTEQNPKAFLDCMAFWDATHGIVVGDPLDGKPELLTTSDGGAHWTPLQSNTIPPAKNGEGSPASGTCIATYAEEKGRKENWRAWFVTENASRVFQTADSGKTWTASETPLVTGLNQGVFSIAVVDADRLVIVGGDYDHPQVVKPNSAYSDDGGKTWKESSHRPAGYRWGVAVVPDTPGPTVFAVGPTGTDYSIDRGKNWEQMNEEHTNTIGFADAHRGWAVGRKGLILKFEGTVPSGVAPSLKK
;
A
#
# COMPACT_ATOMS: atom_id res chain seq x y z
N MET A 1 34.47 -23.34 -62.53
CA MET A 1 33.15 -22.85 -62.07
C MET A 1 33.13 -23.03 -60.55
N GLN A 2 33.48 -21.98 -59.79
CA GLN A 2 33.56 -22.04 -58.32
C GLN A 2 32.23 -21.49 -57.75
N LEU A 3 31.48 -22.34 -57.03
CA LEU A 3 30.31 -21.91 -56.26
C LEU A 3 30.79 -21.20 -55.00
N LYS A 4 30.45 -19.92 -54.88
CA LYS A 4 30.57 -19.14 -53.62
C LYS A 4 29.34 -19.42 -52.77
N SER A 5 29.48 -20.17 -51.67
CA SER A 5 28.46 -20.34 -50.65
C SER A 5 28.35 -19.03 -49.83
N ALA A 6 27.24 -18.35 -49.91
CA ALA A 6 26.93 -17.22 -49.06
C ALA A 6 26.31 -17.77 -47.76
N PHE A 7 26.98 -17.59 -46.63
CA PHE A 7 26.43 -17.84 -45.28
C PHE A 7 25.58 -16.65 -44.88
N LEU A 8 24.26 -16.87 -44.81
CA LEU A 8 23.32 -15.89 -44.25
C LEU A 8 23.35 -16.01 -42.72
N VAL A 9 24.02 -15.08 -42.05
CA VAL A 9 23.98 -14.97 -40.59
C VAL A 9 22.66 -14.33 -40.19
N LEU A 10 21.74 -15.10 -39.67
CA LEU A 10 20.49 -14.64 -39.08
C LEU A 10 20.78 -14.05 -37.70
N LEU A 11 20.93 -12.74 -37.60
CA LEU A 11 20.99 -12.00 -36.34
C LEU A 11 19.60 -12.04 -35.70
N LEU A 12 19.41 -12.95 -34.74
CA LEU A 12 18.27 -12.88 -33.80
C LEU A 12 18.46 -11.67 -32.90
N PHE A 13 17.76 -10.58 -33.21
CA PHE A 13 17.55 -9.48 -32.26
C PHE A 13 16.65 -10.01 -31.15
N VAL A 14 17.25 -10.41 -30.02
CA VAL A 14 16.54 -10.55 -28.75
C VAL A 14 16.29 -9.13 -28.29
N SER A 15 15.13 -8.58 -28.59
CA SER A 15 14.67 -7.35 -27.95
C SER A 15 14.61 -7.63 -26.45
N PRO A 16 15.23 -6.78 -25.60
CA PRO A 16 15.01 -6.91 -24.16
C PRO A 16 13.49 -6.77 -23.93
N ALA A 17 12.90 -7.76 -23.29
CA ALA A 17 11.51 -7.66 -22.84
C ALA A 17 11.49 -6.56 -21.76
N PHE A 18 11.11 -5.34 -22.17
CA PHE A 18 10.85 -4.28 -21.22
C PHE A 18 9.70 -4.75 -20.32
N ALA A 19 9.87 -4.56 -19.03
CA ALA A 19 8.81 -4.77 -18.05
C ALA A 19 7.53 -4.02 -18.50
N GLN A 20 6.43 -4.74 -18.65
CA GLN A 20 5.19 -4.18 -19.16
C GLN A 20 4.04 -4.45 -18.21
N TRP A 21 3.13 -3.48 -18.15
CA TRP A 21 1.87 -3.61 -17.44
C TRP A 21 0.79 -4.07 -18.42
N HIS A 22 0.13 -5.18 -18.12
CA HIS A 22 -0.91 -5.78 -18.95
C HIS A 22 -2.28 -5.67 -18.29
N PRO A 23 -3.27 -5.04 -18.95
CA PRO A 23 -4.62 -4.96 -18.42
C PRO A 23 -5.24 -6.35 -18.24
N GLN A 24 -5.88 -6.53 -17.08
CA GLN A 24 -6.62 -7.73 -16.72
C GLN A 24 -8.12 -7.46 -16.71
N LYS A 25 -8.94 -8.48 -16.99
CA LYS A 25 -10.40 -8.37 -16.96
C LYS A 25 -10.92 -8.54 -15.53
N SER A 26 -11.23 -7.46 -14.85
CA SER A 26 -11.75 -7.48 -13.46
C SER A 26 -13.24 -7.86 -13.34
N ASN A 27 -14.02 -7.77 -14.42
CA ASN A 27 -15.47 -7.96 -14.47
C ASN A 27 -16.29 -6.98 -13.57
N THR A 28 -15.77 -5.78 -13.35
CA THR A 28 -16.45 -4.69 -12.61
C THR A 28 -16.07 -3.33 -13.18
N ASP A 29 -16.94 -2.34 -13.00
CA ASP A 29 -16.65 -0.93 -13.27
C ASP A 29 -16.39 -0.13 -11.99
N ALA A 30 -16.32 -0.79 -10.81
CA ALA A 30 -16.01 -0.14 -9.54
C ALA A 30 -14.63 0.53 -9.59
N SER A 31 -14.47 1.62 -8.86
CA SER A 31 -13.13 2.15 -8.58
C SER A 31 -12.45 1.27 -7.54
N LEU A 32 -11.29 0.70 -7.89
CA LEU A 32 -10.52 -0.21 -7.05
C LEU A 32 -9.46 0.56 -6.28
N PHE A 33 -9.30 0.26 -4.98
CA PHE A 33 -8.42 1.01 -4.08
C PHE A 33 -7.50 0.12 -3.25
N GLY A 34 -8.05 -0.79 -2.44
CA GLY A 34 -7.26 -1.70 -1.63
C GLY A 34 -6.69 -2.84 -2.48
N LEU A 35 -5.47 -3.25 -2.17
CA LEU A 35 -4.76 -4.35 -2.83
C LEU A 35 -3.95 -5.12 -1.79
N SER A 36 -4.24 -6.42 -1.64
CA SER A 36 -3.52 -7.32 -0.75
C SER A 36 -2.97 -8.51 -1.54
N ILE A 37 -1.66 -8.64 -1.57
CA ILE A 37 -0.95 -9.71 -2.27
C ILE A 37 -0.49 -10.74 -1.25
N VAL A 38 -1.12 -11.91 -1.23
CA VAL A 38 -0.74 -13.02 -0.36
C VAL A 38 0.49 -13.74 -0.92
N ASN A 39 0.49 -13.97 -2.23
CA ASN A 39 1.59 -14.56 -2.98
C ASN A 39 1.39 -14.35 -4.49
N GLY A 40 2.26 -14.93 -5.33
CA GLY A 40 2.18 -14.77 -6.78
C GLY A 40 0.95 -15.37 -7.46
N ASN A 41 0.09 -16.09 -6.74
CA ASN A 41 -1.16 -16.66 -7.27
C ASN A 41 -2.40 -16.02 -6.64
N VAL A 42 -2.32 -15.64 -5.36
CA VAL A 42 -3.46 -15.17 -4.58
C VAL A 42 -3.37 -13.67 -4.33
N VAL A 43 -4.34 -12.95 -4.87
CA VAL A 43 -4.45 -11.49 -4.74
C VAL A 43 -5.91 -11.11 -4.46
N TRP A 44 -6.10 -10.20 -3.52
CA TRP A 44 -7.38 -9.61 -3.19
C TRP A 44 -7.35 -8.11 -3.47
N VAL A 45 -8.51 -7.60 -3.90
CA VAL A 45 -8.71 -6.19 -4.24
C VAL A 45 -10.05 -5.74 -3.67
N SER A 46 -10.13 -4.49 -3.22
CA SER A 46 -11.36 -3.87 -2.76
C SER A 46 -11.70 -2.61 -3.55
N GLY A 47 -12.97 -2.22 -3.53
CA GLY A 47 -13.42 -1.06 -4.29
C GLY A 47 -14.74 -0.47 -3.83
N THR A 48 -15.23 0.51 -4.60
CA THR A 48 -16.50 1.19 -4.36
C THR A 48 -17.71 0.27 -4.53
N GLY A 49 -18.84 0.65 -3.90
CA GLY A 49 -20.10 -0.08 -4.06
C GLY A 49 -20.08 -1.48 -3.45
N GLY A 50 -19.38 -1.66 -2.34
CA GLY A 50 -19.28 -2.94 -1.64
C GLY A 50 -18.48 -4.01 -2.41
N THR A 51 -17.67 -3.60 -3.39
CA THR A 51 -16.98 -4.52 -4.30
C THR A 51 -15.74 -5.13 -3.69
N PHE A 52 -15.57 -6.43 -3.90
CA PHE A 52 -14.29 -7.14 -3.77
C PHE A 52 -13.97 -7.92 -5.05
N VAL A 53 -12.69 -8.12 -5.31
CA VAL A 53 -12.19 -8.89 -6.46
C VAL A 53 -11.05 -9.78 -5.97
N ARG A 54 -10.97 -11.01 -6.48
CA ARG A 54 -9.99 -12.00 -6.04
C ARG A 54 -9.49 -12.84 -7.20
N THR A 55 -8.20 -13.18 -7.20
CA THR A 55 -7.62 -14.23 -8.04
C THR A 55 -6.93 -15.29 -7.19
N THR A 56 -6.81 -16.50 -7.72
CA THR A 56 -6.03 -17.61 -7.14
C THR A 56 -5.13 -18.28 -8.16
N ASP A 57 -5.04 -17.72 -9.36
CA ASP A 57 -4.26 -18.23 -10.48
C ASP A 57 -3.29 -17.17 -11.04
N GLY A 58 -2.91 -16.20 -10.21
CA GLY A 58 -1.96 -15.16 -10.60
C GLY A 58 -2.54 -14.13 -11.58
N GLY A 59 -3.87 -13.95 -11.58
CA GLY A 59 -4.55 -12.97 -12.41
C GLY A 59 -4.96 -13.49 -13.79
N GLU A 60 -4.86 -14.79 -14.05
CA GLU A 60 -5.42 -15.39 -15.26
C GLU A 60 -6.96 -15.26 -15.28
N THR A 61 -7.56 -15.46 -14.09
CA THR A 61 -8.99 -15.19 -13.87
C THR A 61 -9.22 -14.38 -12.60
N TRP A 62 -10.26 -13.53 -12.64
CA TRP A 62 -10.68 -12.72 -11.52
C TRP A 62 -12.14 -12.98 -11.16
N GLN A 63 -12.36 -13.36 -9.91
CA GLN A 63 -13.68 -13.49 -9.33
C GLN A 63 -14.07 -12.15 -8.69
N THR A 64 -15.23 -11.62 -9.05
CA THR A 64 -15.75 -10.36 -8.52
C THR A 64 -17.05 -10.61 -7.79
N GLY A 65 -17.24 -9.95 -6.66
CA GLY A 65 -18.45 -9.99 -5.88
C GLY A 65 -18.75 -8.67 -5.17
N THR A 66 -19.94 -8.59 -4.61
CA THR A 66 -20.39 -7.47 -3.78
C THR A 66 -20.77 -8.02 -2.40
N VAL A 67 -20.32 -7.37 -1.34
CA VAL A 67 -20.67 -7.74 0.03
C VAL A 67 -22.13 -7.38 0.29
N ALA A 68 -22.94 -8.37 0.63
CA ALA A 68 -24.37 -8.17 0.85
C ALA A 68 -24.63 -7.17 2.00
N GLY A 69 -25.45 -6.16 1.75
CA GLY A 69 -25.75 -5.07 2.69
C GLY A 69 -24.67 -3.99 2.79
N ALA A 70 -23.63 -4.06 1.94
CA ALA A 70 -22.56 -3.06 1.83
C ALA A 70 -22.50 -2.36 0.46
N GLU A 71 -23.54 -2.49 -0.36
CA GLU A 71 -23.59 -2.01 -1.75
C GLU A 71 -23.39 -0.50 -1.90
N LYS A 72 -23.52 0.25 -0.79
CA LYS A 72 -23.31 1.70 -0.74
C LYS A 72 -22.00 2.11 -0.08
N LEU A 73 -21.21 1.13 0.40
CA LEU A 73 -19.96 1.39 1.08
C LEU A 73 -18.78 1.36 0.10
N ASP A 74 -17.81 2.19 0.38
CA ASP A 74 -16.54 2.23 -0.34
C ASP A 74 -15.46 1.52 0.48
N PHE A 75 -15.03 0.34 0.03
CA PHE A 75 -13.93 -0.38 0.63
C PHE A 75 -12.60 0.19 0.12
N ARG A 76 -11.93 0.95 0.98
CA ARG A 76 -10.63 1.57 0.65
C ARG A 76 -9.46 0.68 0.99
N ASP A 77 -9.67 -0.29 1.88
CA ASP A 77 -8.61 -1.21 2.25
C ASP A 77 -9.08 -2.66 2.25
N VAL A 78 -8.14 -3.57 1.96
CA VAL A 78 -8.29 -5.01 2.04
C VAL A 78 -7.02 -5.61 2.60
N TYR A 79 -7.14 -6.48 3.59
CA TYR A 79 -6.02 -7.26 4.12
C TYR A 79 -6.36 -8.74 4.05
N ALA A 80 -5.56 -9.51 3.32
CA ALA A 80 -5.76 -10.95 3.17
C ALA A 80 -4.69 -11.74 3.91
N ILE A 81 -5.14 -12.73 4.68
CA ILE A 81 -4.25 -13.69 5.36
C ILE A 81 -3.82 -14.79 4.37
N ASP A 82 -4.79 -15.25 3.57
CA ASP A 82 -4.61 -16.33 2.60
C ASP A 82 -5.65 -16.24 1.47
N GLY A 83 -5.84 -17.34 0.73
CA GLY A 83 -6.83 -17.43 -0.34
C GLY A 83 -8.28 -17.50 0.14
N GLU A 84 -8.55 -17.77 1.41
CA GLU A 84 -9.89 -17.94 1.96
C GLU A 84 -10.25 -16.85 2.96
N THR A 85 -9.27 -16.30 3.68
CA THR A 85 -9.45 -15.35 4.77
C THR A 85 -8.98 -13.96 4.38
N ALA A 86 -9.89 -12.99 4.40
CA ALA A 86 -9.60 -11.58 4.14
C ALA A 86 -10.52 -10.66 4.95
N TYR A 87 -10.04 -9.42 5.11
CA TYR A 87 -10.77 -8.33 5.76
C TYR A 87 -10.98 -7.20 4.76
N LEU A 88 -12.12 -6.51 4.87
CA LEU A 88 -12.43 -5.29 4.12
C LEU A 88 -12.73 -4.18 5.11
N LEU A 89 -12.14 -3.01 4.88
CA LEU A 89 -12.43 -1.79 5.63
C LEU A 89 -13.15 -0.80 4.74
N SER A 90 -14.37 -0.41 5.13
CA SER A 90 -15.06 0.70 4.48
C SER A 90 -14.76 2.01 5.17
N ILE A 91 -14.68 3.06 4.37
CA ILE A 91 -14.57 4.44 4.84
C ILE A 91 -15.95 5.08 4.96
N GLY A 92 -16.01 6.16 5.71
CA GLY A 92 -17.18 6.99 5.90
C GLY A 92 -17.35 7.38 7.37
N LYS A 93 -18.23 8.34 7.65
CA LYS A 93 -18.46 8.81 9.03
C LYS A 93 -19.32 7.85 9.83
N GLY A 94 -18.90 7.59 11.05
CA GLY A 94 -19.65 6.77 12.00
C GLY A 94 -19.92 5.37 11.43
N ASN A 95 -21.17 4.97 11.35
CA ASN A 95 -21.57 3.62 10.95
C ASN A 95 -21.29 3.24 9.48
N GLU A 96 -20.73 4.12 8.67
CA GLU A 96 -20.20 3.80 7.35
C GLU A 96 -18.77 3.23 7.43
N SER A 97 -18.02 3.52 8.52
CA SER A 97 -16.75 2.88 8.84
C SER A 97 -17.00 1.50 9.44
N ARG A 98 -16.74 0.45 8.67
CA ARG A 98 -17.03 -0.94 9.04
C ARG A 98 -15.89 -1.87 8.66
N ILE A 99 -15.74 -2.96 9.41
CA ILE A 99 -14.81 -4.04 9.11
C ILE A 99 -15.61 -5.29 8.84
N TYR A 100 -15.42 -5.90 7.69
CA TYR A 100 -15.97 -7.18 7.30
C TYR A 100 -14.87 -8.23 7.22
N LYS A 101 -15.18 -9.47 7.52
CA LYS A 101 -14.28 -10.62 7.41
C LYS A 101 -14.93 -11.74 6.61
N THR A 102 -14.17 -12.37 5.74
CA THR A 102 -14.49 -13.66 5.15
C THR A 102 -13.50 -14.72 5.62
N SER A 103 -13.94 -15.98 5.70
CA SER A 103 -13.10 -17.16 5.92
C SER A 103 -13.43 -18.28 4.93
N ASP A 104 -14.15 -17.95 3.86
CA ASP A 104 -14.61 -18.91 2.86
C ASP A 104 -14.47 -18.39 1.42
N ALA A 105 -13.39 -17.64 1.19
CA ALA A 105 -13.03 -17.12 -0.12
C ALA A 105 -14.00 -16.05 -0.68
N GLY A 106 -14.65 -15.28 0.20
CA GLY A 106 -15.59 -14.24 -0.17
C GLY A 106 -16.99 -14.71 -0.51
N LYS A 107 -17.34 -15.99 -0.24
CA LYS A 107 -18.70 -16.48 -0.40
C LYS A 107 -19.65 -15.87 0.61
N ASN A 108 -19.16 -15.72 1.86
CA ASN A 108 -19.86 -15.04 2.94
C ASN A 108 -18.92 -14.01 3.60
N TRP A 109 -19.51 -12.87 3.99
CA TRP A 109 -18.81 -11.83 4.72
C TRP A 109 -19.55 -11.56 6.04
N LEU A 110 -18.82 -11.62 7.14
CA LEU A 110 -19.31 -11.29 8.47
C LEU A 110 -18.95 -9.83 8.79
N LEU A 111 -19.92 -9.08 9.31
CA LEU A 111 -19.69 -7.74 9.83
C LEU A 111 -19.10 -7.87 11.24
N GLU A 112 -17.80 -7.62 11.39
CA GLU A 112 -17.08 -7.78 12.67
C GLU A 112 -17.06 -6.49 13.49
N TYR A 113 -17.07 -5.34 12.81
CA TYR A 113 -17.04 -4.03 13.48
C TYR A 113 -17.88 -3.00 12.75
N THR A 114 -18.56 -2.16 13.52
CA THR A 114 -19.21 -0.94 13.04
C THR A 114 -18.89 0.19 14.00
N GLU A 115 -18.33 1.28 13.48
CA GLU A 115 -18.05 2.48 14.26
C GLU A 115 -19.36 3.11 14.79
N GLN A 116 -19.39 3.41 16.09
CA GLN A 116 -20.57 3.96 16.76
C GLN A 116 -20.49 5.47 16.94
N ASN A 117 -19.29 6.04 16.93
CA ASN A 117 -19.13 7.48 17.06
C ASN A 117 -19.39 8.17 15.72
N PRO A 118 -20.43 9.03 15.59
CA PRO A 118 -20.79 9.62 14.30
C PRO A 118 -19.76 10.61 13.75
N LYS A 119 -18.72 10.95 14.52
CA LYS A 119 -17.63 11.84 14.09
C LYS A 119 -16.41 11.05 13.60
N ALA A 120 -16.28 9.80 14.01
CA ALA A 120 -15.14 8.98 13.67
C ALA A 120 -15.15 8.59 12.19
N PHE A 121 -13.96 8.35 11.64
CA PHE A 121 -13.74 7.93 10.25
C PHE A 121 -12.50 7.03 10.23
N LEU A 122 -12.65 5.79 9.78
CA LEU A 122 -11.56 4.82 9.70
C LEU A 122 -10.98 4.80 8.28
N ASP A 123 -9.65 4.70 8.15
CA ASP A 123 -8.94 4.95 6.89
C ASP A 123 -8.21 3.73 6.34
N CYS A 124 -7.43 3.04 7.17
CA CYS A 124 -6.62 1.90 6.74
C CYS A 124 -6.33 0.92 7.87
N MET A 125 -5.95 -0.31 7.50
CA MET A 125 -5.66 -1.39 8.44
C MET A 125 -4.41 -2.18 8.02
N ALA A 126 -3.73 -2.76 9.01
CA ALA A 126 -2.63 -3.67 8.80
C ALA A 126 -2.62 -4.74 9.91
N PHE A 127 -1.97 -5.87 9.65
CA PHE A 127 -1.81 -6.94 10.64
C PHE A 127 -0.33 -7.28 10.79
N TRP A 128 0.08 -7.61 12.02
CA TRP A 128 1.41 -8.16 12.30
C TRP A 128 1.46 -9.67 12.07
N ASP A 129 0.35 -10.34 12.35
CA ASP A 129 0.13 -11.77 12.09
C ASP A 129 -1.37 -12.05 11.86
N ALA A 130 -1.74 -13.30 11.69
CA ALA A 130 -3.14 -13.70 11.42
C ALA A 130 -4.13 -13.35 12.55
N THR A 131 -3.65 -12.98 13.75
CA THR A 131 -4.49 -12.72 14.92
C THR A 131 -4.42 -11.28 15.42
N HIS A 132 -3.33 -10.55 15.13
CA HIS A 132 -3.11 -9.21 15.66
C HIS A 132 -3.11 -8.18 14.55
N GLY A 133 -4.06 -7.28 14.59
CA GLY A 133 -4.23 -6.20 13.62
C GLY A 133 -4.41 -4.84 14.28
N ILE A 134 -4.24 -3.81 13.49
CA ILE A 134 -4.42 -2.41 13.84
C ILE A 134 -5.13 -1.67 12.72
N VAL A 135 -6.04 -0.78 13.10
CA VAL A 135 -6.73 0.16 12.21
C VAL A 135 -6.39 1.57 12.67
N VAL A 136 -6.19 2.46 11.73
CA VAL A 136 -6.06 3.90 11.98
C VAL A 136 -7.22 4.64 11.35
N GLY A 137 -7.66 5.68 12.03
CA GLY A 137 -8.68 6.62 11.57
C GLY A 137 -8.27 8.06 11.81
N ASP A 138 -9.12 8.96 11.32
CA ASP A 138 -8.99 10.39 11.54
C ASP A 138 -8.90 10.73 13.03
N PRO A 139 -8.16 11.79 13.39
CA PRO A 139 -8.07 12.20 14.77
C PRO A 139 -9.43 12.54 15.38
N LEU A 140 -9.74 11.89 16.50
CA LEU A 140 -10.94 12.15 17.29
C LEU A 140 -10.55 12.83 18.60
N ASP A 141 -11.20 13.96 18.90
CA ASP A 141 -10.92 14.79 20.08
C ASP A 141 -9.41 15.14 20.26
N GLY A 142 -8.72 15.39 19.12
CA GLY A 142 -7.32 15.81 19.07
C GLY A 142 -6.29 14.68 19.21
N LYS A 143 -6.71 13.42 19.07
CA LYS A 143 -5.80 12.26 19.06
C LYS A 143 -6.10 11.35 17.87
N PRO A 144 -5.10 10.75 17.24
CA PRO A 144 -5.31 9.69 16.24
C PRO A 144 -6.20 8.58 16.82
N GLU A 145 -7.18 8.15 16.04
CA GLU A 145 -8.04 7.04 16.41
C GLU A 145 -7.37 5.72 15.98
N LEU A 146 -7.17 4.83 16.93
CA LEU A 146 -6.57 3.52 16.69
C LEU A 146 -7.45 2.43 17.29
N LEU A 147 -7.76 1.40 16.49
CA LEU A 147 -8.39 0.16 16.94
C LEU A 147 -7.40 -1.00 16.83
N THR A 148 -7.48 -1.95 17.73
CA THR A 148 -6.67 -3.18 17.67
C THR A 148 -7.52 -4.42 17.86
N THR A 149 -7.05 -5.52 17.26
CA THR A 149 -7.54 -6.87 17.50
C THR A 149 -6.39 -7.79 17.95
N SER A 150 -6.71 -8.81 18.75
CA SER A 150 -5.78 -9.88 19.15
C SER A 150 -6.37 -11.28 18.93
N ASP A 151 -7.50 -11.38 18.27
CA ASP A 151 -8.25 -12.62 18.03
C ASP A 151 -8.65 -12.82 16.55
N GLY A 152 -7.86 -12.21 15.65
CA GLY A 152 -8.09 -12.33 14.22
C GLY A 152 -9.34 -11.57 13.77
N GLY A 153 -9.59 -10.40 14.36
CA GLY A 153 -10.65 -9.48 13.97
C GLY A 153 -12.04 -9.84 14.46
N ALA A 154 -12.20 -10.85 15.32
CA ALA A 154 -13.49 -11.15 15.93
C ALA A 154 -13.95 -10.04 16.88
N HIS A 155 -12.99 -9.35 17.50
CA HIS A 155 -13.25 -8.15 18.30
C HIS A 155 -12.23 -7.07 17.98
N TRP A 156 -12.72 -5.85 17.80
CA TRP A 156 -11.91 -4.65 17.63
C TRP A 156 -12.16 -3.69 18.79
N THR A 157 -11.09 -3.23 19.41
CA THR A 157 -11.18 -2.34 20.57
C THR A 157 -10.29 -1.12 20.41
N PRO A 158 -10.72 0.08 20.90
CA PRO A 158 -9.86 1.24 20.90
C PRO A 158 -8.54 0.98 21.63
N LEU A 159 -7.43 1.35 20.98
CA LEU A 159 -6.10 1.23 21.58
C LEU A 159 -5.95 2.22 22.74
N GLN A 160 -5.78 1.70 23.94
CA GLN A 160 -5.55 2.51 25.13
C GLN A 160 -4.05 2.82 25.24
N SER A 161 -3.64 3.99 24.77
CA SER A 161 -2.27 4.47 24.95
C SER A 161 -2.27 5.93 25.40
N ASN A 162 -1.60 6.20 26.50
CA ASN A 162 -1.41 7.56 27.01
C ASN A 162 -0.23 8.29 26.36
N THR A 163 0.52 7.60 25.49
CA THR A 163 1.75 8.12 24.88
C THR A 163 1.56 8.55 23.43
N ILE A 164 0.38 8.31 22.82
CA ILE A 164 0.12 8.76 21.44
C ILE A 164 0.21 10.29 21.41
N PRO A 165 1.14 10.86 20.63
CA PRO A 165 1.22 12.31 20.48
C PRO A 165 -0.11 12.89 19.96
N PRO A 166 -0.52 14.07 20.42
CA PRO A 166 -1.74 14.71 19.93
C PRO A 166 -1.64 15.03 18.43
N ALA A 167 -2.77 14.97 17.76
CA ALA A 167 -2.89 15.46 16.40
C ALA A 167 -2.73 16.97 16.34
N LYS A 168 -2.14 17.49 15.28
CA LYS A 168 -2.12 18.92 14.98
C LYS A 168 -3.51 19.36 14.47
N ASN A 169 -3.79 20.65 14.55
CA ASN A 169 -5.05 21.18 14.04
C ASN A 169 -5.19 20.89 12.52
N GLY A 170 -6.28 20.26 12.13
CA GLY A 170 -6.58 19.90 10.76
C GLY A 170 -5.81 18.68 10.22
N GLU A 171 -5.00 18.01 11.05
CA GLU A 171 -4.34 16.76 10.66
C GLU A 171 -5.37 15.66 10.45
N GLY A 172 -5.21 14.89 9.38
CA GLY A 172 -6.06 13.76 9.02
C GLY A 172 -5.24 12.53 8.65
N SER A 173 -5.90 11.39 8.55
CA SER A 173 -5.32 10.16 8.02
C SER A 173 -5.77 9.95 6.58
N PRO A 174 -4.89 9.57 5.65
CA PRO A 174 -5.29 9.36 4.26
C PRO A 174 -5.94 7.99 4.07
N ALA A 175 -7.11 7.95 3.44
CA ALA A 175 -7.81 6.70 3.11
C ALA A 175 -7.21 6.01 1.88
N SER A 176 -5.92 5.68 1.94
CA SER A 176 -5.15 5.15 0.81
C SER A 176 -5.01 3.62 0.79
N GLY A 177 -5.42 2.92 1.88
CA GLY A 177 -5.17 1.49 2.06
C GLY A 177 -3.71 1.13 2.35
N THR A 178 -2.79 2.10 2.26
CA THR A 178 -1.36 1.95 2.53
C THR A 178 -0.83 3.05 3.46
N CYS A 179 -1.74 3.69 4.21
CA CYS A 179 -1.40 4.73 5.16
C CYS A 179 -0.81 4.17 6.47
N ILE A 180 -0.91 2.88 6.69
CA ILE A 180 -0.31 2.16 7.83
C ILE A 180 0.51 0.97 7.33
N ALA A 181 1.61 0.69 8.00
CA ALA A 181 2.42 -0.49 7.76
C ALA A 181 2.87 -1.11 9.08
N THR A 182 2.95 -2.44 9.12
CA THR A 182 3.40 -3.24 10.25
C THR A 182 4.67 -3.99 9.90
N TYR A 183 5.49 -4.27 10.90
CA TYR A 183 6.70 -5.06 10.75
C TYR A 183 6.95 -5.93 11.98
N ALA A 184 7.23 -7.21 11.75
CA ALA A 184 7.59 -8.18 12.76
C ALA A 184 8.93 -8.81 12.40
N GLU A 185 9.98 -8.59 13.19
CA GLU A 185 11.33 -9.12 12.92
C GLU A 185 11.40 -10.64 12.95
N GLU A 186 10.67 -11.26 13.87
CA GLU A 186 10.55 -12.73 13.96
C GLU A 186 9.08 -13.11 14.15
N LYS A 187 8.59 -14.04 13.34
CA LYS A 187 7.25 -14.61 13.53
C LYS A 187 7.14 -15.20 14.95
N GLY A 188 6.21 -14.66 15.73
CA GLY A 188 5.90 -15.16 17.08
C GLY A 188 6.51 -14.41 18.26
N ARG A 189 7.45 -13.47 18.06
CA ARG A 189 7.95 -12.58 19.12
C ARG A 189 7.17 -11.27 19.10
N LYS A 190 6.16 -11.14 19.96
CA LYS A 190 5.30 -9.96 20.06
C LYS A 190 6.00 -8.73 20.66
N GLU A 191 7.14 -8.90 21.31
CA GLU A 191 7.79 -7.85 22.10
C GLU A 191 8.39 -6.72 21.27
N ASN A 192 8.64 -6.96 19.95
CA ASN A 192 9.30 -6.02 19.05
C ASN A 192 8.45 -5.71 17.79
N TRP A 193 7.14 -5.83 17.88
CA TRP A 193 6.29 -5.45 16.75
C TRP A 193 6.30 -3.95 16.54
N ARG A 194 6.60 -3.55 15.33
CA ARG A 194 6.61 -2.17 14.90
C ARG A 194 5.40 -1.85 14.04
N ALA A 195 4.94 -0.62 14.11
CA ALA A 195 3.97 -0.07 13.18
C ALA A 195 4.27 1.40 12.93
N TRP A 196 3.92 1.84 11.74
CA TRP A 196 3.98 3.24 11.34
C TRP A 196 2.71 3.60 10.62
N PHE A 197 2.15 4.76 10.93
CA PHE A 197 1.09 5.35 10.12
C PHE A 197 1.42 6.79 9.78
N VAL A 198 0.88 7.24 8.65
CA VAL A 198 1.17 8.55 8.09
C VAL A 198 -0.05 9.45 8.17
N THR A 199 0.19 10.76 8.16
CA THR A 199 -0.88 11.75 8.19
C THR A 199 -0.75 12.75 7.05
N GLU A 200 -1.89 13.15 6.52
CA GLU A 200 -2.02 14.29 5.62
C GLU A 200 -2.19 15.61 6.39
N ASN A 201 -2.16 16.72 5.68
CA ASN A 201 -2.26 18.09 6.15
C ASN A 201 -1.07 18.54 7.02
N ALA A 202 -0.64 17.73 7.98
CA ALA A 202 0.53 17.99 8.84
C ALA A 202 1.80 17.23 8.43
N SER A 203 1.71 16.25 7.55
CA SER A 203 2.84 15.46 7.01
C SER A 203 3.73 14.84 8.08
N ARG A 204 3.13 14.08 8.99
CA ARG A 204 3.85 13.37 10.05
C ARG A 204 3.81 11.86 9.86
N VAL A 205 4.76 11.19 10.51
CA VAL A 205 4.76 9.74 10.67
C VAL A 205 4.71 9.42 12.15
N PHE A 206 3.70 8.68 12.56
CA PHE A 206 3.58 8.10 13.89
C PHE A 206 4.19 6.71 13.90
N GLN A 207 4.87 6.35 14.99
CA GLN A 207 5.55 5.06 15.07
C GLN A 207 5.51 4.45 16.47
N THR A 208 5.44 3.13 16.51
CA THR A 208 5.64 2.29 17.71
C THR A 208 6.68 1.22 17.43
N ALA A 209 7.44 0.84 18.44
CA ALA A 209 8.40 -0.27 18.38
C ALA A 209 8.15 -1.31 19.50
N ASP A 210 7.00 -1.25 20.17
CA ASP A 210 6.66 -2.07 21.33
C ASP A 210 5.20 -2.56 21.30
N SER A 211 4.70 -2.86 20.09
CA SER A 211 3.35 -3.39 19.86
C SER A 211 2.24 -2.41 20.25
N GLY A 212 2.45 -1.11 20.01
CA GLY A 212 1.46 -0.07 20.27
C GLY A 212 1.40 0.43 21.71
N LYS A 213 2.28 -0.01 22.62
CA LYS A 213 2.30 0.47 24.00
C LYS A 213 2.74 1.93 24.09
N THR A 214 3.79 2.29 23.35
CA THR A 214 4.27 3.67 23.26
C THR A 214 4.33 4.14 21.81
N TRP A 215 4.02 5.41 21.59
CA TRP A 215 4.02 6.05 20.28
C TRP A 215 4.82 7.33 20.28
N THR A 216 5.51 7.58 19.20
CA THR A 216 6.17 8.85 18.88
C THR A 216 5.73 9.34 17.51
N ALA A 217 5.91 10.63 17.24
CA ALA A 217 5.63 11.21 15.92
C ALA A 217 6.84 12.01 15.44
N SER A 218 7.16 11.89 14.17
CA SER A 218 8.22 12.65 13.50
C SER A 218 7.64 13.52 12.38
N GLU A 219 8.19 14.72 12.22
CA GLU A 219 7.90 15.59 11.08
C GLU A 219 8.60 15.05 9.84
N THR A 220 7.98 15.25 8.67
CA THR A 220 8.59 14.90 7.39
C THR A 220 8.88 16.14 6.55
N PRO A 221 9.77 16.06 5.56
CA PRO A 221 10.02 17.18 4.66
C PRO A 221 8.95 17.35 3.56
N LEU A 222 7.89 16.52 3.55
CA LEU A 222 6.86 16.62 2.52
C LEU A 222 6.00 17.88 2.71
N VAL A 223 5.37 18.29 1.61
CA VAL A 223 4.44 19.43 1.61
C VAL A 223 3.35 19.28 2.68
N THR A 224 2.92 20.40 3.25
CA THR A 224 1.84 20.47 4.25
C THR A 224 0.73 21.42 3.78
N GLY A 225 -0.48 21.25 4.30
CA GLY A 225 -1.65 22.06 3.96
C GLY A 225 -2.85 21.18 3.67
N LEU A 226 -4.01 21.78 3.44
CA LEU A 226 -5.24 21.05 3.17
C LEU A 226 -5.08 20.14 1.95
N ASN A 227 -5.44 18.86 2.08
CA ASN A 227 -5.30 17.82 1.07
C ASN A 227 -3.85 17.63 0.56
N GLN A 228 -2.85 17.98 1.40
CA GLN A 228 -1.43 17.81 1.09
C GLN A 228 -0.76 17.01 2.20
N GLY A 229 0.30 16.29 1.89
CA GLY A 229 1.04 15.58 2.92
C GLY A 229 1.55 14.23 2.52
N VAL A 230 1.69 13.36 3.52
CA VAL A 230 2.06 11.95 3.32
C VAL A 230 0.79 11.13 3.14
N PHE A 231 0.77 10.29 2.11
CA PHE A 231 -0.40 9.45 1.80
C PHE A 231 -0.12 7.96 1.93
N SER A 232 1.12 7.54 1.82
CA SER A 232 1.48 6.13 1.86
C SER A 232 2.88 5.90 2.43
N ILE A 233 3.06 4.75 3.07
CA ILE A 233 4.31 4.31 3.66
C ILE A 233 4.63 2.87 3.26
N ALA A 234 5.89 2.61 2.91
CA ALA A 234 6.40 1.27 2.64
C ALA A 234 7.61 0.95 3.53
N VAL A 235 7.63 -0.25 4.06
CA VAL A 235 8.67 -0.75 4.95
C VAL A 235 9.62 -1.64 4.16
N VAL A 236 10.87 -1.23 4.05
CA VAL A 236 11.94 -2.05 3.48
C VAL A 236 12.44 -3.05 4.53
N ASP A 237 12.68 -2.55 5.74
CA ASP A 237 12.99 -3.31 6.96
C ASP A 237 12.77 -2.41 8.20
N ALA A 238 13.18 -2.89 9.38
CA ALA A 238 12.97 -2.21 10.65
C ALA A 238 13.51 -0.77 10.71
N ASP A 239 14.55 -0.46 9.96
CA ASP A 239 15.22 0.84 10.00
C ASP A 239 14.98 1.67 8.72
N ARG A 240 14.64 1.00 7.60
CA ARG A 240 14.53 1.62 6.28
C ARG A 240 13.08 1.71 5.81
N LEU A 241 12.62 2.93 5.61
CA LEU A 241 11.24 3.24 5.25
C LEU A 241 11.21 4.24 4.09
N VAL A 242 10.15 4.21 3.32
CA VAL A 242 9.88 5.16 2.24
C VAL A 242 8.46 5.68 2.39
N ILE A 243 8.29 6.98 2.23
CA ILE A 243 6.97 7.64 2.22
C ILE A 243 6.79 8.42 0.93
N VAL A 244 5.55 8.46 0.47
CA VAL A 244 5.13 9.28 -0.67
C VAL A 244 3.83 10.00 -0.37
N GLY A 245 3.57 11.05 -1.16
CA GLY A 245 2.36 11.84 -1.05
C GLY A 245 2.36 13.00 -2.03
N GLY A 246 2.09 14.22 -1.55
CA GLY A 246 2.11 15.44 -2.34
C GLY A 246 0.84 16.28 -2.19
N ASP A 247 0.41 16.92 -3.27
CA ASP A 247 -0.77 17.78 -3.35
C ASP A 247 -1.88 17.04 -4.12
N TYR A 248 -2.90 16.57 -3.39
CA TYR A 248 -4.02 15.83 -3.97
C TYR A 248 -4.83 16.67 -4.97
N ASP A 249 -5.03 17.95 -4.67
CA ASP A 249 -5.83 18.85 -5.51
C ASP A 249 -5.09 19.30 -6.78
N HIS A 250 -3.76 19.27 -6.74
CA HIS A 250 -2.89 19.65 -7.85
C HIS A 250 -1.86 18.56 -8.15
N PRO A 251 -2.29 17.36 -8.60
CA PRO A 251 -1.44 16.18 -8.67
C PRO A 251 -0.26 16.28 -9.64
N GLN A 252 -0.30 17.18 -10.63
CA GLN A 252 0.81 17.44 -11.56
C GLN A 252 1.88 18.36 -10.98
N VAL A 253 1.60 19.03 -9.85
CA VAL A 253 2.55 19.96 -9.25
C VAL A 253 3.61 19.19 -8.46
N VAL A 254 4.86 19.23 -8.92
CA VAL A 254 5.96 18.57 -8.22
C VAL A 254 6.41 19.44 -7.05
N LYS A 255 5.88 19.14 -5.86
CA LYS A 255 6.29 19.66 -4.55
C LYS A 255 7.11 18.58 -3.84
N PRO A 256 7.68 18.82 -2.63
CA PRO A 256 8.20 17.74 -1.78
C PRO A 256 7.16 16.66 -1.55
N ASN A 257 7.28 15.52 -2.23
CA ASN A 257 6.27 14.47 -2.31
C ASN A 257 6.81 13.07 -2.01
N SER A 258 8.10 12.95 -1.67
CA SER A 258 8.71 11.69 -1.24
C SER A 258 9.88 11.91 -0.31
N ALA A 259 10.06 10.99 0.64
CA ALA A 259 11.18 10.96 1.57
C ALA A 259 11.48 9.51 1.99
N TYR A 260 12.65 9.32 2.57
CA TYR A 260 13.08 8.05 3.12
C TYR A 260 13.67 8.22 4.52
N SER A 261 13.64 7.15 5.30
CA SER A 261 14.28 7.04 6.62
C SER A 261 15.28 5.88 6.61
N ASP A 262 16.40 6.06 7.32
CA ASP A 262 17.42 5.03 7.58
C ASP A 262 17.53 4.71 9.09
N ASP A 263 16.59 5.17 9.93
CA ASP A 263 16.63 5.06 11.40
C ASP A 263 15.27 4.66 12.04
N GLY A 264 14.45 3.96 11.25
CA GLY A 264 13.16 3.43 11.71
C GLY A 264 12.04 4.49 11.75
N GLY A 265 12.17 5.59 10.99
CA GLY A 265 11.16 6.65 10.92
C GLY A 265 11.35 7.76 11.97
N LYS A 266 12.47 7.78 12.69
CA LYS A 266 12.79 8.85 13.66
C LYS A 266 13.13 10.14 12.94
N THR A 267 13.88 10.05 11.83
CA THR A 267 14.22 11.18 10.95
C THR A 267 13.96 10.84 9.48
N TRP A 268 13.67 11.86 8.70
CA TRP A 268 13.31 11.75 7.30
C TRP A 268 14.18 12.64 6.43
N LYS A 269 14.61 12.11 5.29
CA LYS A 269 15.38 12.82 4.27
C LYS A 269 14.57 12.90 2.99
N GLU A 270 14.43 14.09 2.44
CA GLU A 270 13.76 14.29 1.17
C GLU A 270 14.51 13.57 0.04
N SER A 271 13.76 13.02 -0.93
CA SER A 271 14.32 12.41 -2.13
C SER A 271 15.04 13.45 -3.00
N SER A 272 16.22 13.10 -3.52
CA SER A 272 17.02 14.01 -4.37
C SER A 272 16.36 14.23 -5.74
N HIS A 273 15.83 13.14 -6.34
CA HIS A 273 14.94 13.19 -7.51
C HIS A 273 13.57 12.65 -7.07
N ARG A 274 12.56 13.49 -7.18
CA ARG A 274 11.21 13.21 -6.73
C ARG A 274 10.39 12.44 -7.77
N PRO A 275 9.32 11.73 -7.36
CA PRO A 275 8.28 11.26 -8.29
C PRO A 275 7.67 12.41 -9.11
N ALA A 276 7.17 12.08 -10.28
CA ALA A 276 6.62 13.05 -11.25
C ALA A 276 5.20 13.55 -10.87
N GLY A 277 5.00 13.93 -9.61
CA GLY A 277 3.76 14.48 -9.07
C GLY A 277 3.25 13.73 -7.83
N TYR A 278 2.00 13.98 -7.46
CA TYR A 278 1.36 13.34 -6.31
C TYR A 278 1.31 11.81 -6.46
N ARG A 279 1.64 11.10 -5.36
CA ARG A 279 1.58 9.64 -5.28
C ARG A 279 0.66 9.20 -4.15
N TRP A 280 -0.29 8.32 -4.53
CA TRP A 280 -1.30 7.77 -3.62
C TRP A 280 -0.80 6.55 -2.86
N GLY A 281 -0.05 5.67 -3.53
CA GLY A 281 0.43 4.42 -2.99
C GLY A 281 1.91 4.17 -3.23
N VAL A 282 2.56 3.46 -2.32
CA VAL A 282 3.96 3.02 -2.43
C VAL A 282 4.10 1.56 -1.99
N ALA A 283 4.93 0.80 -2.69
CA ALA A 283 5.22 -0.59 -2.35
C ALA A 283 6.69 -0.95 -2.58
N VAL A 284 7.24 -1.77 -1.70
CA VAL A 284 8.54 -2.41 -1.86
C VAL A 284 8.38 -3.70 -2.66
N VAL A 285 9.28 -3.95 -3.60
CA VAL A 285 9.35 -5.23 -4.31
C VAL A 285 10.14 -6.22 -3.46
N PRO A 286 9.54 -7.35 -3.06
CA PRO A 286 10.24 -8.39 -2.29
C PRO A 286 11.39 -9.02 -3.09
N ASP A 287 12.39 -9.55 -2.37
CA ASP A 287 13.46 -10.40 -2.90
C ASP A 287 14.28 -9.81 -4.05
N THR A 288 14.36 -8.47 -4.13
CA THR A 288 15.26 -7.80 -5.09
C THR A 288 16.66 -7.62 -4.49
N PRO A 289 17.75 -7.73 -5.31
CA PRO A 289 19.14 -7.57 -4.83
C PRO A 289 19.44 -6.20 -4.20
N GLY A 290 18.68 -5.18 -4.60
CA GLY A 290 18.60 -3.87 -3.95
C GLY A 290 17.11 -3.56 -3.78
N PRO A 291 16.67 -2.95 -2.66
CA PRO A 291 15.26 -2.70 -2.48
C PRO A 291 14.73 -1.75 -3.54
N THR A 292 13.98 -2.31 -4.48
CA THR A 292 13.24 -1.55 -5.48
C THR A 292 11.89 -1.17 -4.89
N VAL A 293 11.49 0.07 -5.09
CA VAL A 293 10.26 0.64 -4.59
C VAL A 293 9.49 1.25 -5.75
N PHE A 294 8.18 1.02 -5.80
CA PHE A 294 7.29 1.63 -6.78
C PHE A 294 6.32 2.58 -6.10
N ALA A 295 6.01 3.69 -6.75
CA ALA A 295 4.99 4.64 -6.30
C ALA A 295 4.01 4.93 -7.43
N VAL A 296 2.72 4.97 -7.10
CA VAL A 296 1.63 5.18 -8.06
C VAL A 296 0.71 6.31 -7.65
N GLY A 297 0.07 6.90 -8.64
CA GLY A 297 -0.90 7.98 -8.44
C GLY A 297 -1.56 8.44 -9.74
N PRO A 298 -2.29 9.55 -9.72
CA PRO A 298 -3.04 10.03 -10.87
C PRO A 298 -2.15 10.49 -12.05
N THR A 299 -0.86 10.70 -11.82
CA THR A 299 0.09 11.14 -12.86
C THR A 299 1.06 10.03 -13.29
N GLY A 300 0.79 8.78 -12.91
CA GLY A 300 1.55 7.62 -13.37
C GLY A 300 2.25 6.84 -12.28
N THR A 301 3.19 6.02 -12.71
CA THR A 301 4.02 5.14 -11.88
C THR A 301 5.48 5.59 -11.94
N ASP A 302 6.11 5.73 -10.79
CA ASP A 302 7.56 5.89 -10.65
C ASP A 302 8.15 4.68 -9.93
N TYR A 303 9.45 4.46 -10.15
CA TYR A 303 10.22 3.49 -9.40
C TYR A 303 11.53 4.08 -8.89
N SER A 304 12.06 3.49 -7.83
CA SER A 304 13.37 3.79 -7.25
C SER A 304 14.12 2.50 -6.99
N ILE A 305 15.38 2.43 -7.38
CA ILE A 305 16.27 1.27 -7.15
C ILE A 305 17.22 1.50 -5.97
N ASP A 306 17.07 2.63 -5.28
CA ASP A 306 17.93 3.07 -4.20
C ASP A 306 17.16 3.48 -2.93
N ARG A 307 16.02 2.84 -2.70
CA ARG A 307 15.17 3.01 -1.50
C ARG A 307 14.54 4.40 -1.41
N GLY A 308 14.00 4.90 -2.52
CA GLY A 308 13.29 6.18 -2.55
C GLY A 308 14.17 7.42 -2.57
N LYS A 309 15.51 7.29 -2.75
CA LYS A 309 16.39 8.43 -2.82
C LYS A 309 16.28 9.17 -4.15
N ASN A 310 16.17 8.39 -5.23
CA ASN A 310 16.00 8.91 -6.59
C ASN A 310 14.89 8.12 -7.28
N TRP A 311 14.00 8.80 -7.97
CA TRP A 311 12.86 8.23 -8.66
C TRP A 311 12.95 8.46 -10.17
N GLU A 312 12.49 7.48 -10.93
CA GLU A 312 12.35 7.52 -12.38
C GLU A 312 10.91 7.19 -12.76
N GLN A 313 10.33 7.98 -13.66
CA GLN A 313 8.98 7.72 -14.15
C GLN A 313 8.99 6.55 -15.13
N MET A 314 8.09 5.57 -14.90
CA MET A 314 7.93 4.39 -15.76
C MET A 314 6.83 4.59 -16.79
N ASN A 315 5.68 5.15 -16.39
CA ASN A 315 4.52 5.39 -17.24
C ASN A 315 3.62 6.49 -16.64
N GLU A 316 2.56 6.83 -17.36
CA GLU A 316 1.56 7.84 -16.97
C GLU A 316 0.19 7.23 -16.61
N GLU A 317 0.11 5.90 -16.43
CA GLU A 317 -1.13 5.21 -16.07
C GLU A 317 -1.62 5.59 -14.68
N HIS A 318 -2.87 6.03 -14.60
CA HIS A 318 -3.52 6.37 -13.35
C HIS A 318 -3.93 5.11 -12.58
N THR A 319 -3.19 4.79 -11.53
CA THR A 319 -3.54 3.72 -10.59
C THR A 319 -3.57 4.25 -9.16
N ASN A 320 -4.37 3.57 -8.31
CA ASN A 320 -4.57 3.97 -6.92
C ASN A 320 -3.63 3.23 -5.96
N THR A 321 -3.38 1.95 -6.21
CA THR A 321 -2.54 1.10 -5.36
C THR A 321 -1.72 0.15 -6.21
N ILE A 322 -0.55 -0.23 -5.71
CA ILE A 322 0.39 -1.14 -6.35
C ILE A 322 0.96 -2.10 -5.30
N GLY A 323 1.30 -3.31 -5.71
CA GLY A 323 1.98 -4.28 -4.88
C GLY A 323 2.66 -5.36 -5.71
N PHE A 324 3.60 -6.06 -5.09
CA PHE A 324 4.40 -7.11 -5.74
C PHE A 324 4.48 -8.36 -4.87
N ALA A 325 4.40 -9.52 -5.51
CA ALA A 325 4.69 -10.81 -4.87
C ALA A 325 6.20 -11.10 -4.89
N ASP A 326 6.88 -10.66 -5.94
CA ASP A 326 8.32 -10.82 -6.18
C ASP A 326 8.79 -9.89 -7.32
N ALA A 327 10.03 -10.04 -7.77
CA ALA A 327 10.63 -9.23 -8.81
C ALA A 327 9.99 -9.40 -10.22
N HIS A 328 9.10 -10.36 -10.39
CA HIS A 328 8.49 -10.70 -11.69
C HIS A 328 6.96 -10.56 -11.69
N ARG A 329 6.34 -10.52 -10.53
CA ARG A 329 4.87 -10.53 -10.37
C ARG A 329 4.39 -9.42 -9.47
N GLY A 330 3.60 -8.54 -10.04
CA GLY A 330 2.99 -7.41 -9.34
C GLY A 330 1.65 -7.04 -9.96
N TRP A 331 0.87 -6.27 -9.23
CA TRP A 331 -0.41 -5.75 -9.69
C TRP A 331 -0.55 -4.30 -9.27
N ALA A 332 -1.26 -3.55 -10.12
CA ALA A 332 -1.71 -2.21 -9.79
C ALA A 332 -3.21 -2.10 -10.11
N VAL A 333 -3.94 -1.35 -9.30
CA VAL A 333 -5.39 -1.23 -9.44
C VAL A 333 -5.82 0.23 -9.50
N GLY A 334 -6.97 0.50 -10.14
CA GLY A 334 -7.41 1.87 -10.38
C GLY A 334 -8.90 1.98 -10.67
N ARG A 335 -9.27 3.12 -11.26
CA ARG A 335 -10.67 3.45 -11.57
C ARG A 335 -11.25 2.55 -12.66
N LYS A 336 -12.57 2.41 -12.70
CA LYS A 336 -13.32 1.66 -13.72
C LYS A 336 -12.87 0.21 -13.86
N GLY A 337 -12.65 -0.44 -12.71
CA GLY A 337 -12.23 -1.83 -12.66
C GLY A 337 -10.82 -2.11 -13.19
N LEU A 338 -9.98 -1.09 -13.35
CA LEU A 338 -8.62 -1.26 -13.87
C LEU A 338 -7.82 -2.17 -12.93
N ILE A 339 -7.33 -3.28 -13.48
CA ILE A 339 -6.30 -4.12 -12.90
C ILE A 339 -5.20 -4.27 -13.96
N LEU A 340 -3.98 -3.95 -13.56
CA LEU A 340 -2.78 -4.14 -14.37
C LEU A 340 -1.93 -5.22 -13.71
N LYS A 341 -1.47 -6.20 -14.49
CA LYS A 341 -0.48 -7.21 -14.08
C LYS A 341 0.88 -6.82 -14.62
N PHE A 342 1.88 -6.84 -13.77
CA PHE A 342 3.26 -6.65 -14.17
C PHE A 342 3.85 -7.95 -14.73
N GLU A 343 4.47 -7.87 -15.90
CA GLU A 343 5.20 -8.98 -16.50
C GLU A 343 6.61 -8.52 -16.89
N GLY A 344 7.60 -9.37 -16.62
CA GLY A 344 9.01 -9.07 -16.88
C GLY A 344 9.84 -9.10 -15.60
N THR A 345 10.87 -8.29 -15.54
CA THR A 345 11.71 -8.14 -14.33
C THR A 345 11.76 -6.68 -13.94
N VAL A 346 11.50 -6.39 -12.67
CA VAL A 346 11.58 -5.02 -12.17
C VAL A 346 13.01 -4.48 -12.30
N PRO A 347 13.17 -3.17 -12.53
CA PRO A 347 14.49 -2.52 -12.43
C PRO A 347 15.11 -2.83 -11.06
N SER A 348 16.39 -3.18 -11.04
CA SER A 348 17.12 -3.46 -9.80
C SER A 348 18.46 -2.75 -9.80
N GLY A 349 18.84 -2.20 -8.65
CA GLY A 349 20.18 -1.70 -8.43
C GLY A 349 21.17 -2.85 -8.39
N VAL A 350 22.34 -2.68 -9.01
CA VAL A 350 23.44 -3.64 -8.82
C VAL A 350 23.89 -3.52 -7.37
N ALA A 351 23.81 -4.62 -6.62
CA ALA A 351 24.37 -4.67 -5.28
C ALA A 351 25.84 -4.22 -5.35
N PRO A 352 26.30 -3.31 -4.50
CA PRO A 352 27.72 -2.96 -4.46
C PRO A 352 28.50 -4.25 -4.24
N SER A 353 29.38 -4.59 -5.16
CA SER A 353 30.26 -5.76 -5.05
C SER A 353 30.98 -5.63 -3.71
N LEU A 354 30.73 -6.58 -2.80
CA LEU A 354 31.55 -6.73 -1.61
C LEU A 354 32.98 -6.95 -2.09
N LYS A 355 33.78 -5.88 -2.10
CA LYS A 355 35.24 -6.04 -2.24
C LYS A 355 35.70 -6.90 -1.08
N LYS A 356 36.17 -8.11 -1.41
CA LYS A 356 36.83 -9.01 -0.47
C LYS A 356 38.09 -8.35 0.12
#